data_f85ea1abec19fe74468af86a45548140
#
_entry.id   f85ea1abec19fe74468af86a45548140
#
_cell.length_a   1.000
_cell.length_b   1.000
_cell.length_c   1.000
_cell.angle_alpha   90.00
_cell.angle_beta   90.00
_cell.angle_gamma   90.00
#
_symmetry.space_group_name_H-M   'P 1'
#
loop_
_entity.id
_entity.type
_entity.pdbx_description
1 polymer ?
#
loop_
_entity_poly.entity_id
_entity_poly.type
_entity_poly.pdbx_seq_one_letter_code
_entity_poly.pdbx_strand_id
1 'polypeptide(L)'
;MTRSPFSRLRALAVASVVSLALLASGCAQGGSNEASTGGASAPATQAAGAASGKPSGGPASAKPEPTGPVTDWATITADASSLSFSAPADWKVIKASEIQADESKLEEIANEAGMSADALKTAMSTADIYILDQSGTQEFSNNINVLSQTYPANTTVTEDALAAGVKSIGATPGQFSTDSTANGDAYVLTYTWDLGGHTLQGAAMYVPNAKGEYVSITITTLDSALTDQIAAKIITTAA
;
A
#
# COMPACT_ATOMS: atom_id res chain seq x y z
N MET A 1 -25.81 11.45 -40.57
CA MET A 1 -24.41 11.74 -40.16
C MET A 1 -24.38 11.83 -38.64
N THR A 2 -24.17 10.71 -38.01
CA THR A 2 -24.17 10.53 -36.54
C THR A 2 -22.72 10.45 -36.06
N ARG A 3 -22.29 11.44 -35.30
CA ARG A 3 -20.95 11.49 -34.70
C ARG A 3 -20.94 10.60 -33.45
N SER A 4 -20.12 9.55 -33.48
CA SER A 4 -19.76 8.73 -32.29
C SER A 4 -19.10 9.60 -31.24
N PRO A 5 -19.47 9.44 -29.94
CA PRO A 5 -18.72 10.03 -28.85
C PRO A 5 -17.46 9.18 -28.61
N PHE A 6 -16.34 9.85 -28.67
CA PHE A 6 -15.02 9.29 -28.29
C PHE A 6 -15.07 8.75 -26.87
N SER A 7 -14.96 7.44 -26.73
CA SER A 7 -14.59 6.78 -25.49
C SER A 7 -13.21 7.27 -25.08
N ARG A 8 -13.16 8.13 -24.08
CA ARG A 8 -11.91 8.44 -23.38
C ARG A 8 -11.54 7.19 -22.60
N LEU A 9 -10.57 6.42 -23.07
CA LEU A 9 -9.89 5.42 -22.25
C LEU A 9 -9.31 6.17 -21.03
N ARG A 10 -9.96 5.99 -19.89
CA ARG A 10 -9.41 6.35 -18.60
C ARG A 10 -8.35 5.29 -18.32
N ALA A 11 -7.09 5.67 -18.44
CA ALA A 11 -5.99 4.88 -17.90
C ALA A 11 -6.09 4.97 -16.37
N LEU A 12 -6.79 4.03 -15.75
CA LEU A 12 -6.72 3.81 -14.31
C LEU A 12 -5.29 3.37 -14.01
N ALA A 13 -4.56 4.20 -13.29
CA ALA A 13 -3.30 3.79 -12.67
C ALA A 13 -3.66 2.74 -11.62
N VAL A 14 -3.58 1.48 -12.00
CA VAL A 14 -3.70 0.37 -11.07
C VAL A 14 -2.48 0.44 -10.17
N ALA A 15 -2.66 0.91 -8.94
CA ALA A 15 -1.64 0.80 -7.92
C ALA A 15 -1.34 -0.69 -7.75
N SER A 16 -0.18 -1.09 -8.23
CA SER A 16 0.29 -2.46 -8.10
C SER A 16 0.26 -2.84 -6.64
N VAL A 17 -0.49 -3.87 -6.30
CA VAL A 17 -0.52 -4.45 -4.96
C VAL A 17 0.88 -4.87 -4.61
N VAL A 18 1.46 -4.13 -3.70
CA VAL A 18 2.80 -4.41 -3.22
C VAL A 18 2.67 -5.43 -2.11
N SER A 19 2.94 -6.66 -2.46
CA SER A 19 3.19 -7.69 -1.47
C SER A 19 4.54 -7.38 -0.85
N LEU A 20 4.53 -6.81 0.36
CA LEU A 20 5.72 -6.67 1.20
C LEU A 20 6.10 -8.09 1.69
N ALA A 21 6.61 -8.93 0.79
CA ALA A 21 7.19 -10.19 1.17
C ALA A 21 8.55 -9.91 1.77
N LEU A 22 8.61 -9.80 3.09
CA LEU A 22 9.87 -9.87 3.82
C LEU A 22 10.43 -11.28 3.64
N LEU A 23 11.36 -11.41 2.69
CA LEU A 23 12.25 -12.56 2.66
C LEU A 23 13.05 -12.52 3.95
N ALA A 24 12.67 -13.34 4.91
CA ALA A 24 13.51 -13.72 6.02
C ALA A 24 14.70 -14.48 5.44
N SER A 25 15.72 -13.76 4.97
CA SER A 25 17.02 -14.31 4.65
C SER A 25 17.68 -14.67 5.97
N GLY A 26 17.44 -15.90 6.42
CA GLY A 26 18.16 -16.50 7.51
C GLY A 26 19.66 -16.47 7.23
N CYS A 27 20.40 -16.00 8.20
CA CYS A 27 21.84 -16.03 8.28
C CYS A 27 22.42 -17.41 7.98
N ALA A 28 23.36 -17.48 7.07
CA ALA A 28 24.44 -18.48 7.13
C ALA A 28 25.71 -17.90 6.54
N GLN A 29 26.59 -17.47 7.45
CA GLN A 29 28.00 -17.85 7.52
C GLN A 29 28.95 -17.52 6.37
N GLY A 30 29.87 -16.60 6.68
CA GLY A 30 31.31 -16.83 6.65
C GLY A 30 32.00 -16.91 5.29
N GLY A 31 32.94 -16.02 5.07
CA GLY A 31 33.99 -16.17 4.05
C GLY A 31 34.65 -14.85 3.71
N SER A 32 35.78 -14.66 4.31
CA SER A 32 36.79 -13.60 4.17
C SER A 32 37.34 -13.42 2.75
N ASN A 33 37.97 -12.23 2.57
CA ASN A 33 39.04 -11.84 1.64
C ASN A 33 38.56 -11.23 0.32
N GLU A 34 39.13 -10.16 -0.20
CA GLU A 34 40.36 -9.43 -0.04
C GLU A 34 40.22 -8.05 -0.72
N ALA A 35 41.09 -7.17 -0.31
CA ALA A 35 41.27 -5.82 -0.80
C ALA A 35 41.66 -5.75 -2.28
N SER A 36 41.22 -4.71 -2.99
CA SER A 36 42.04 -4.09 -4.05
C SER A 36 41.74 -2.62 -4.19
N THR A 37 42.78 -1.91 -4.00
CA THR A 37 43.03 -0.47 -4.09
C THR A 37 42.98 0.08 -5.52
N GLY A 38 42.65 1.35 -5.62
CA GLY A 38 43.05 2.25 -6.72
C GLY A 38 41.86 2.85 -7.46
N GLY A 39 41.72 4.12 -7.62
CA GLY A 39 42.60 5.26 -7.66
C GLY A 39 41.78 6.43 -8.19
N ALA A 40 42.12 7.58 -7.69
CA ALA A 40 41.60 8.90 -7.94
C ALA A 40 41.53 9.33 -9.43
N SER A 41 40.56 10.21 -9.74
CA SER A 41 40.78 11.51 -10.36
C SER A 41 39.47 12.25 -10.67
N ALA A 42 39.25 13.37 -10.03
CA ALA A 42 38.53 14.49 -10.60
C ALA A 42 39.54 15.29 -11.46
N PRO A 43 39.15 16.20 -12.36
CA PRO A 43 38.50 17.44 -11.98
C PRO A 43 37.49 18.06 -12.98
N ALA A 44 36.65 18.87 -12.44
CA ALA A 44 36.42 20.30 -12.70
C ALA A 44 35.85 20.80 -14.05
N THR A 45 34.80 21.53 -13.92
CA THR A 45 34.53 22.93 -14.27
C THR A 45 33.80 23.26 -15.59
N GLN A 46 32.86 24.16 -15.37
CA GLN A 46 32.32 25.27 -16.20
C GLN A 46 31.04 24.94 -16.98
N ALA A 47 30.04 25.73 -17.01
CA ALA A 47 29.67 27.07 -16.58
C ALA A 47 28.41 27.44 -17.42
N ALA A 48 27.46 28.05 -16.78
CA ALA A 48 26.55 29.08 -17.25
C ALA A 48 25.89 28.97 -18.65
N GLY A 49 24.58 28.88 -18.63
CA GLY A 49 23.68 29.22 -19.72
C GLY A 49 22.28 29.51 -19.18
N ALA A 50 22.04 30.75 -18.78
CA ALA A 50 20.71 31.24 -18.42
C ALA A 50 19.84 31.30 -19.68
N ALA A 51 18.74 30.57 -19.71
CA ALA A 51 17.64 30.81 -20.61
C ALA A 51 16.36 30.90 -19.80
N SER A 52 15.89 32.12 -19.63
CA SER A 52 14.57 32.47 -19.12
C SER A 52 13.50 31.92 -20.04
N GLY A 53 12.92 30.78 -19.69
CA GLY A 53 11.70 30.25 -20.27
C GLY A 53 10.56 30.42 -19.26
N LYS A 54 9.65 31.35 -19.55
CA LYS A 54 8.39 31.55 -18.82
C LYS A 54 7.60 30.24 -18.82
N PRO A 55 7.28 29.63 -17.67
CA PRO A 55 6.40 28.48 -17.67
C PRO A 55 4.98 28.94 -18.00
N SER A 56 4.48 28.46 -19.12
CA SER A 56 3.07 28.53 -19.49
C SER A 56 2.33 27.68 -18.46
N GLY A 57 1.47 28.31 -17.66
CA GLY A 57 0.63 27.63 -16.66
C GLY A 57 -0.30 26.64 -17.35
N GLY A 58 0.00 25.36 -17.23
CA GLY A 58 -0.98 24.31 -17.38
C GLY A 58 -2.02 24.38 -16.27
N PRO A 59 -3.24 23.87 -16.47
CA PRO A 59 -4.25 23.85 -15.41
C PRO A 59 -3.67 23.15 -14.18
N ALA A 60 -3.65 23.87 -13.07
CA ALA A 60 -3.29 23.31 -11.77
C ALA A 60 -4.19 22.09 -11.52
N SER A 61 -3.58 20.91 -11.40
CA SER A 61 -4.30 19.75 -10.90
C SER A 61 -4.93 20.14 -9.59
N ALA A 62 -6.24 20.04 -9.49
CA ALA A 62 -6.96 20.31 -8.27
C ALA A 62 -6.38 19.39 -7.20
N LYS A 63 -5.90 20.00 -6.10
CA LYS A 63 -5.51 19.25 -4.92
C LYS A 63 -6.73 18.40 -4.51
N PRO A 64 -6.57 17.08 -4.27
CA PRO A 64 -7.66 16.26 -3.79
C PRO A 64 -8.31 16.92 -2.58
N GLU A 65 -9.64 17.03 -2.56
CA GLU A 65 -10.32 17.47 -1.35
C GLU A 65 -10.06 16.43 -0.26
N PRO A 66 -9.71 16.86 0.97
CA PRO A 66 -9.51 15.93 2.07
C PRO A 66 -10.79 15.12 2.25
N THR A 67 -10.68 13.82 2.21
CA THR A 67 -11.76 12.93 2.63
C THR A 67 -12.01 13.24 4.11
N GLY A 68 -13.22 13.65 4.47
CA GLY A 68 -13.57 13.98 5.86
C GLY A 68 -13.31 12.78 6.79
N PRO A 69 -13.33 12.97 8.12
CA PRO A 69 -13.08 11.90 9.06
C PRO A 69 -14.08 10.75 8.85
N VAL A 70 -13.58 9.51 8.86
CA VAL A 70 -14.44 8.32 8.85
C VAL A 70 -15.23 8.29 10.14
N THR A 71 -16.55 8.25 10.03
CA THR A 71 -17.47 8.21 11.19
C THR A 71 -18.01 6.81 11.44
N ASP A 72 -18.20 6.02 10.39
CA ASP A 72 -18.79 4.69 10.46
C ASP A 72 -17.74 3.60 10.18
N TRP A 73 -17.73 2.58 11.04
CA TRP A 73 -16.76 1.50 11.00
C TRP A 73 -17.45 0.14 11.01
N ALA A 74 -17.02 -0.76 10.15
CA ALA A 74 -17.48 -2.14 10.10
C ALA A 74 -16.37 -3.09 10.58
N THR A 75 -16.74 -4.15 11.31
CA THR A 75 -15.81 -5.22 11.65
C THR A 75 -15.60 -6.11 10.43
N ILE A 76 -14.36 -6.30 10.06
CA ILE A 76 -13.91 -7.15 8.95
C ILE A 76 -13.15 -8.33 9.55
N THR A 77 -13.37 -9.52 9.00
CA THR A 77 -12.62 -10.72 9.36
C THR A 77 -11.83 -11.20 8.16
N ALA A 78 -10.52 -11.27 8.32
CA ALA A 78 -9.57 -11.84 7.39
C ALA A 78 -9.39 -13.33 7.74
N ASP A 79 -10.10 -14.18 6.99
CA ASP A 79 -10.29 -15.58 7.35
C ASP A 79 -8.99 -16.40 7.29
N ALA A 80 -8.17 -16.18 6.23
CA ALA A 80 -6.91 -16.92 6.06
C ALA A 80 -5.87 -16.52 7.11
N SER A 81 -5.82 -15.24 7.48
CA SER A 81 -4.89 -14.71 8.47
C SER A 81 -5.41 -14.76 9.91
N SER A 82 -6.69 -15.15 10.11
CA SER A 82 -7.34 -15.23 11.43
C SER A 82 -7.26 -13.91 12.22
N LEU A 83 -7.46 -12.78 11.55
CA LEU A 83 -7.45 -11.46 12.14
C LEU A 83 -8.80 -10.77 11.93
N SER A 84 -9.37 -10.18 12.97
CA SER A 84 -10.53 -9.29 12.88
C SER A 84 -10.12 -7.87 13.26
N PHE A 85 -10.64 -6.88 12.54
CA PHE A 85 -10.38 -5.47 12.78
C PHE A 85 -11.50 -4.61 12.21
N SER A 86 -11.53 -3.31 12.52
CA SER A 86 -12.50 -2.38 11.94
C SER A 86 -11.90 -1.60 10.77
N ALA A 87 -12.68 -1.46 9.69
CA ALA A 87 -12.38 -0.64 8.51
C ALA A 87 -13.56 0.28 8.20
N PRO A 88 -13.41 1.32 7.33
CA PRO A 88 -14.51 2.18 6.93
C PRO A 88 -15.69 1.36 6.38
N ALA A 89 -16.89 1.62 6.89
CA ALA A 89 -18.06 0.79 6.62
C ALA A 89 -18.59 0.93 5.18
N ASP A 90 -18.30 2.04 4.53
CA ASP A 90 -18.69 2.37 3.16
C ASP A 90 -17.68 1.89 2.09
N TRP A 91 -16.53 1.36 2.52
CA TRP A 91 -15.57 0.83 1.59
C TRP A 91 -15.93 -0.60 1.15
N LYS A 92 -15.68 -0.88 -0.12
CA LYS A 92 -15.93 -2.21 -0.71
C LYS A 92 -14.91 -3.22 -0.22
N VAL A 93 -15.41 -4.28 0.40
CA VAL A 93 -14.58 -5.42 0.84
C VAL A 93 -14.59 -6.49 -0.25
N ILE A 94 -13.39 -6.95 -0.65
CA ILE A 94 -13.18 -8.03 -1.62
C ILE A 94 -12.35 -9.10 -0.92
N LYS A 95 -12.90 -10.30 -0.79
CA LYS A 95 -12.23 -11.46 -0.18
C LYS A 95 -11.67 -12.39 -1.26
N ALA A 96 -10.44 -12.87 -1.07
CA ALA A 96 -9.85 -13.85 -1.98
C ALA A 96 -10.66 -15.14 -2.05
N SER A 97 -11.27 -15.56 -0.93
CA SER A 97 -12.13 -16.74 -0.86
C SER A 97 -13.37 -16.63 -1.76
N GLU A 98 -13.93 -15.43 -1.96
CA GLU A 98 -15.10 -15.22 -2.83
C GLU A 98 -14.73 -15.41 -4.30
N ILE A 99 -13.56 -14.90 -4.71
CA ILE A 99 -13.04 -15.05 -6.07
C ILE A 99 -12.63 -16.50 -6.36
N GLN A 100 -11.99 -17.17 -5.38
CA GLN A 100 -11.59 -18.56 -5.51
C GLN A 100 -12.79 -19.51 -5.57
N ALA A 101 -13.88 -19.19 -4.89
CA ALA A 101 -15.10 -19.97 -4.91
C ALA A 101 -15.88 -19.86 -6.24
N ASP A 102 -15.77 -18.72 -6.92
CA ASP A 102 -16.49 -18.46 -8.17
C ASP A 102 -15.70 -17.47 -9.05
N GLU A 103 -14.83 -18.03 -9.92
CA GLU A 103 -14.00 -17.23 -10.84
C GLU A 103 -14.86 -16.44 -11.85
N SER A 104 -16.12 -16.84 -12.09
CA SER A 104 -17.01 -16.10 -12.99
C SER A 104 -17.39 -14.71 -12.45
N LYS A 105 -17.26 -14.50 -11.15
CA LYS A 105 -17.49 -13.21 -10.50
C LYS A 105 -16.31 -12.24 -10.61
N LEU A 106 -15.15 -12.73 -11.05
CA LEU A 106 -13.95 -11.90 -11.11
C LEU A 106 -14.14 -10.63 -11.94
N GLU A 107 -14.76 -10.76 -13.12
CA GLU A 107 -15.02 -9.60 -13.98
C GLU A 107 -16.06 -8.64 -13.37
N GLU A 108 -17.10 -9.18 -12.74
CA GLU A 108 -18.12 -8.38 -12.07
C GLU A 108 -17.51 -7.58 -10.91
N ILE A 109 -16.80 -8.26 -10.00
CA ILE A 109 -16.13 -7.65 -8.86
C ILE A 109 -15.07 -6.63 -9.32
N ALA A 110 -14.29 -6.96 -10.34
CA ALA A 110 -13.29 -6.06 -10.90
C ALA A 110 -13.93 -4.78 -11.46
N ASN A 111 -15.03 -4.92 -12.22
CA ASN A 111 -15.76 -3.77 -12.75
C ASN A 111 -16.35 -2.91 -11.65
N GLU A 112 -16.94 -3.51 -10.61
CA GLU A 112 -17.45 -2.80 -9.43
C GLU A 112 -16.33 -2.08 -8.66
N ALA A 113 -15.14 -2.70 -8.59
CA ALA A 113 -13.95 -2.12 -7.97
C ALA A 113 -13.24 -1.07 -8.85
N GLY A 114 -13.70 -0.85 -10.09
CA GLY A 114 -13.07 0.04 -11.04
C GLY A 114 -11.71 -0.45 -11.55
N MET A 115 -11.45 -1.75 -11.48
CA MET A 115 -10.19 -2.40 -11.86
C MET A 115 -10.37 -3.30 -13.09
N SER A 116 -9.27 -3.71 -13.73
CA SER A 116 -9.33 -4.84 -14.68
C SER A 116 -9.32 -6.17 -13.90
N ALA A 117 -9.92 -7.21 -14.50
CA ALA A 117 -9.93 -8.55 -13.91
C ALA A 117 -8.50 -9.07 -13.64
N ASP A 118 -7.56 -8.82 -14.56
CA ASP A 118 -6.14 -9.21 -14.38
C ASP A 118 -5.48 -8.47 -13.21
N ALA A 119 -5.78 -7.19 -13.04
CA ALA A 119 -5.27 -6.40 -11.94
C ALA A 119 -5.83 -6.90 -10.60
N LEU A 120 -7.13 -7.17 -10.52
CA LEU A 120 -7.75 -7.75 -9.34
C LEU A 120 -7.19 -9.14 -9.04
N LYS A 121 -7.06 -10.01 -10.04
CA LYS A 121 -6.46 -11.35 -9.90
C LYS A 121 -5.04 -11.28 -9.35
N THR A 122 -4.25 -10.36 -9.84
CA THR A 122 -2.89 -10.12 -9.35
C THR A 122 -2.91 -9.65 -7.90
N ALA A 123 -3.76 -8.69 -7.57
CA ALA A 123 -3.94 -8.18 -6.21
C ALA A 123 -4.31 -9.29 -5.23
N MET A 124 -5.27 -10.14 -5.62
CA MET A 124 -5.80 -11.20 -4.77
C MET A 124 -4.94 -12.47 -4.73
N SER A 125 -3.85 -12.53 -5.51
CA SER A 125 -2.94 -13.70 -5.50
C SER A 125 -2.23 -13.89 -4.16
N THR A 126 -2.02 -12.83 -3.41
CA THR A 126 -1.32 -12.82 -2.11
C THR A 126 -2.15 -12.19 -0.99
N ALA A 127 -3.21 -11.47 -1.33
CA ALA A 127 -4.12 -10.87 -0.35
C ALA A 127 -5.14 -11.90 0.15
N ASP A 128 -5.52 -11.77 1.42
CA ASP A 128 -6.72 -12.38 2.00
C ASP A 128 -7.93 -11.47 1.73
N ILE A 129 -7.72 -10.17 1.97
CA ILE A 129 -8.73 -9.14 1.78
C ILE A 129 -8.12 -7.91 1.11
N TYR A 130 -8.89 -7.31 0.20
CA TYR A 130 -8.64 -6.01 -0.39
C TYR A 130 -9.87 -5.12 -0.14
N ILE A 131 -9.67 -3.96 0.49
CA ILE A 131 -10.75 -3.03 0.84
C ILE A 131 -10.53 -1.73 0.08
N LEU A 132 -11.54 -1.28 -0.66
CA LEU A 132 -11.44 -0.17 -1.60
C LEU A 132 -12.46 0.93 -1.28
N ASP A 133 -11.98 2.17 -1.25
CA ASP A 133 -12.83 3.35 -1.30
C ASP A 133 -13.43 3.52 -2.71
N GLN A 134 -14.75 3.42 -2.80
CA GLN A 134 -15.47 3.58 -4.05
C GLN A 134 -16.05 4.99 -4.27
N SER A 135 -15.61 5.99 -3.55
CA SER A 135 -16.16 7.36 -3.62
C SER A 135 -16.07 8.02 -5.03
N GLY A 136 -15.52 7.32 -6.00
CA GLY A 136 -15.83 7.41 -7.44
C GLY A 136 -15.30 8.63 -8.20
N THR A 137 -14.66 9.59 -7.56
CA THR A 137 -14.17 10.82 -8.20
C THR A 137 -12.65 10.88 -8.28
N GLN A 138 -11.95 9.89 -7.73
CA GLN A 138 -10.50 9.90 -7.60
C GLN A 138 -9.84 9.11 -8.73
N GLU A 139 -8.71 9.62 -9.23
CA GLU A 139 -7.84 8.88 -10.15
C GLU A 139 -7.10 7.73 -9.46
N PHE A 140 -7.10 7.75 -8.13
CA PHE A 140 -6.58 6.71 -7.25
C PHE A 140 -7.63 6.35 -6.20
N SER A 141 -7.86 5.07 -5.96
CA SER A 141 -8.74 4.58 -4.90
C SER A 141 -7.94 4.32 -3.62
N ASN A 142 -8.34 4.97 -2.53
CA ASN A 142 -7.82 4.63 -1.21
C ASN A 142 -8.06 3.14 -0.93
N ASN A 143 -7.11 2.47 -0.31
CA ASN A 143 -7.25 1.03 -0.10
C ASN A 143 -6.56 0.54 1.16
N ILE A 144 -7.03 -0.64 1.62
CA ILE A 144 -6.40 -1.45 2.66
C ILE A 144 -6.19 -2.83 2.06
N ASN A 145 -4.98 -3.34 2.16
CA ASN A 145 -4.61 -4.68 1.72
C ASN A 145 -4.15 -5.51 2.91
N VAL A 146 -4.72 -6.70 3.07
CA VAL A 146 -4.36 -7.67 4.13
C VAL A 146 -3.81 -8.90 3.45
N LEU A 147 -2.58 -9.29 3.78
CA LEU A 147 -1.97 -10.48 3.19
C LEU A 147 -2.54 -11.76 3.81
N SER A 148 -2.65 -12.81 3.01
CA SER A 148 -3.08 -14.14 3.44
C SER A 148 -2.00 -14.88 4.24
N GLN A 149 -0.74 -14.53 4.02
CA GLN A 149 0.40 -15.13 4.72
C GLN A 149 0.58 -14.49 6.10
N THR A 150 0.70 -15.35 7.14
CA THR A 150 1.08 -14.93 8.49
C THR A 150 2.56 -15.18 8.74
N TYR A 151 3.12 -14.45 9.69
CA TYR A 151 4.50 -14.62 10.16
C TYR A 151 4.49 -15.13 11.60
N PRO A 152 5.37 -16.06 11.96
CA PRO A 152 5.39 -16.64 13.31
C PRO A 152 5.50 -15.59 14.41
N ALA A 153 4.93 -15.88 15.59
CA ALA A 153 4.95 -14.99 16.76
C ALA A 153 6.36 -14.59 17.23
N ASN A 154 7.37 -15.39 16.92
CA ASN A 154 8.78 -15.11 17.25
C ASN A 154 9.50 -14.32 16.14
N THR A 155 8.79 -13.83 15.14
CA THR A 155 9.37 -12.98 14.09
C THR A 155 9.84 -11.67 14.72
N THR A 156 11.10 -11.33 14.51
CA THR A 156 11.62 -10.02 14.91
C THR A 156 11.24 -9.00 13.84
N VAL A 157 10.29 -8.14 14.17
CA VAL A 157 9.91 -7.01 13.32
C VAL A 157 10.78 -5.81 13.67
N THR A 158 11.48 -5.25 12.69
CA THR A 158 12.35 -4.08 12.87
C THR A 158 11.96 -2.98 11.89
N GLU A 159 12.29 -1.74 12.25
CA GLU A 159 12.15 -0.59 11.37
C GLU A 159 12.85 -0.80 10.04
N ASP A 160 14.10 -1.30 10.06
CA ASP A 160 14.90 -1.54 8.86
C ASP A 160 14.23 -2.55 7.92
N ALA A 161 13.62 -3.59 8.46
CA ALA A 161 12.93 -4.61 7.66
C ALA A 161 11.69 -4.03 6.96
N LEU A 162 10.86 -3.27 7.70
CA LEU A 162 9.71 -2.57 7.12
C LEU A 162 10.15 -1.52 6.10
N ALA A 163 11.19 -0.73 6.43
CA ALA A 163 11.72 0.29 5.54
C ALA A 163 12.30 -0.30 4.25
N ALA A 164 12.97 -1.45 4.32
CA ALA A 164 13.46 -2.15 3.13
C ALA A 164 12.30 -2.58 2.21
N GLY A 165 11.21 -3.10 2.79
CA GLY A 165 10.00 -3.44 2.05
C GLY A 165 9.39 -2.21 1.37
N VAL A 166 9.19 -1.13 2.09
CA VAL A 166 8.66 0.14 1.56
C VAL A 166 9.54 0.69 0.43
N LYS A 167 10.86 0.67 0.60
CA LYS A 167 11.81 1.11 -0.44
C LYS A 167 11.78 0.22 -1.69
N SER A 168 11.49 -1.07 -1.54
CA SER A 168 11.45 -2.02 -2.68
C SER A 168 10.38 -1.66 -3.71
N ILE A 169 9.36 -0.91 -3.31
CA ILE A 169 8.28 -0.42 -4.17
C ILE A 169 8.50 0.99 -4.68
N GLY A 170 9.63 1.59 -4.35
CA GLY A 170 9.96 2.97 -4.71
C GLY A 170 9.33 4.02 -3.80
N ALA A 171 8.77 3.63 -2.64
CA ALA A 171 8.23 4.54 -1.65
C ALA A 171 9.31 5.02 -0.67
N THR A 172 9.05 6.15 -0.02
CA THR A 172 9.93 6.76 0.98
C THR A 172 9.41 6.42 2.37
N PRO A 173 10.18 5.70 3.22
CA PRO A 173 9.80 5.42 4.60
C PRO A 173 9.65 6.70 5.42
N GLY A 174 8.67 6.70 6.31
CA GLY A 174 8.38 7.77 7.27
C GLY A 174 8.70 7.37 8.72
N GLN A 175 7.73 7.55 9.61
CA GLN A 175 7.88 7.24 11.03
C GLN A 175 7.60 5.76 11.34
N PHE A 176 8.42 5.17 12.19
CA PHE A 176 8.20 3.86 12.77
C PHE A 176 7.62 4.00 14.18
N SER A 177 6.60 3.23 14.50
CA SER A 177 6.03 3.13 15.85
C SER A 177 5.72 1.69 16.24
N THR A 178 5.58 1.48 17.53
CA THR A 178 5.09 0.24 18.15
C THR A 178 3.90 0.60 18.99
N ASP A 179 2.76 -0.04 18.73
CA ASP A 179 1.50 0.23 19.39
C ASP A 179 0.90 -1.09 19.92
N SER A 180 0.27 -1.04 21.10
CA SER A 180 -0.29 -2.23 21.72
C SER A 180 -1.70 -2.54 21.20
N THR A 181 -1.93 -3.82 20.85
CA THR A 181 -3.25 -4.36 20.52
C THR A 181 -3.71 -5.35 21.61
N ALA A 182 -4.91 -5.90 21.47
CA ALA A 182 -5.39 -6.96 22.37
C ALA A 182 -4.51 -8.24 22.31
N ASN A 183 -3.82 -8.48 21.19
CA ASN A 183 -3.05 -9.70 20.92
C ASN A 183 -1.53 -9.52 21.06
N GLY A 184 -1.06 -8.34 21.42
CA GLY A 184 0.37 -8.00 21.54
C GLY A 184 0.73 -6.72 20.81
N ASP A 185 2.01 -6.49 20.57
CA ASP A 185 2.49 -5.27 19.94
C ASP A 185 2.35 -5.32 18.43
N ALA A 186 1.73 -4.30 17.85
CA ALA A 186 1.71 -4.04 16.42
C ALA A 186 2.85 -3.08 16.06
N TYR A 187 3.41 -3.24 14.88
CA TYR A 187 4.46 -2.39 14.33
C TYR A 187 3.93 -1.64 13.12
N VAL A 188 4.18 -0.36 13.07
CA VAL A 188 3.69 0.53 12.00
C VAL A 188 4.85 1.33 11.43
N LEU A 189 4.96 1.37 10.10
CA LEU A 189 5.84 2.28 9.39
C LEU A 189 5.02 3.10 8.40
N THR A 190 4.92 4.40 8.61
CA THR A 190 4.31 5.28 7.61
C THR A 190 5.22 5.44 6.39
N TYR A 191 4.65 5.81 5.25
CA TYR A 191 5.43 6.09 4.06
C TYR A 191 4.73 7.08 3.13
N THR A 192 5.49 7.66 2.22
CA THR A 192 5.00 8.42 1.08
C THR A 192 5.40 7.75 -0.22
N TRP A 193 4.53 7.79 -1.22
CA TRP A 193 4.81 7.18 -2.50
C TRP A 193 4.30 8.04 -3.66
N ASP A 194 5.24 8.50 -4.52
CA ASP A 194 4.89 9.26 -5.70
C ASP A 194 4.55 8.29 -6.83
N LEU A 195 3.28 8.20 -7.18
CA LEU A 195 2.75 7.29 -8.20
C LEU A 195 1.73 7.99 -9.08
N GLY A 196 1.94 7.95 -10.39
CA GLY A 196 0.97 8.47 -11.36
C GLY A 196 0.66 9.95 -11.26
N GLY A 197 1.58 10.75 -10.68
CA GLY A 197 1.38 12.19 -10.46
C GLY A 197 0.72 12.54 -9.13
N HIS A 198 0.47 11.54 -8.29
CA HIS A 198 -0.05 11.70 -6.92
C HIS A 198 1.02 11.36 -5.90
N THR A 199 1.05 12.10 -4.81
CA THR A 199 1.81 11.72 -3.61
C THR A 199 0.87 10.97 -2.68
N LEU A 200 1.02 9.65 -2.63
CA LEU A 200 0.23 8.77 -1.77
C LEU A 200 0.82 8.75 -0.36
N GLN A 201 -0.07 8.59 0.61
CA GLN A 201 0.26 8.42 2.02
C GLN A 201 -0.04 6.98 2.41
N GLY A 202 0.83 6.33 3.16
CA GLY A 202 0.58 4.95 3.52
C GLY A 202 1.13 4.56 4.88
N ALA A 203 0.66 3.39 5.34
CA ALA A 203 1.16 2.71 6.52
C ALA A 203 1.34 1.22 6.21
N ALA A 204 2.54 0.73 6.40
CA ALA A 204 2.86 -0.70 6.39
C ALA A 204 2.85 -1.21 7.83
N MET A 205 2.05 -2.23 8.11
CA MET A 205 1.78 -2.68 9.46
C MET A 205 2.00 -4.18 9.61
N TYR A 206 2.50 -4.59 10.77
CA TYR A 206 2.47 -5.96 11.24
C TYR A 206 1.61 -6.00 12.50
N VAL A 207 0.45 -6.64 12.40
CA VAL A 207 -0.57 -6.68 13.46
C VAL A 207 -0.70 -8.13 13.94
N PRO A 208 -0.56 -8.42 15.25
CA PRO A 208 -0.70 -9.77 15.75
C PRO A 208 -2.16 -10.23 15.76
N ASN A 209 -2.41 -11.46 15.29
CA ASN A 209 -3.70 -12.14 15.39
C ASN A 209 -3.84 -12.82 16.77
N ALA A 210 -4.99 -13.46 17.04
CA ALA A 210 -5.27 -14.14 18.30
C ALA A 210 -4.30 -15.30 18.62
N LYS A 211 -3.50 -15.78 17.66
CA LYS A 211 -2.45 -16.78 17.86
C LYS A 211 -1.08 -16.14 18.13
N GLY A 212 -0.99 -14.82 18.11
CA GLY A 212 0.24 -14.06 18.20
C GLY A 212 1.07 -14.05 16.91
N GLU A 213 0.54 -14.60 15.80
CA GLU A 213 1.19 -14.52 14.49
C GLU A 213 0.96 -13.14 13.89
N TYR A 214 1.96 -12.60 13.19
CA TYR A 214 1.83 -11.30 12.56
C TYR A 214 1.17 -11.39 11.20
N VAL A 215 0.20 -10.52 10.98
CA VAL A 215 -0.49 -10.29 9.70
C VAL A 215 0.03 -8.99 9.10
N SER A 216 0.42 -9.01 7.84
CA SER A 216 0.82 -7.79 7.13
C SER A 216 -0.41 -7.08 6.59
N ILE A 217 -0.55 -5.82 6.96
CA ILE A 217 -1.59 -4.91 6.48
C ILE A 217 -0.92 -3.70 5.86
N THR A 218 -1.39 -3.26 4.70
CA THR A 218 -0.94 -2.03 4.07
C THR A 218 -2.14 -1.12 3.82
N ILE A 219 -2.04 0.12 4.26
CA ILE A 219 -3.00 1.18 3.99
C ILE A 219 -2.36 2.11 2.98
N THR A 220 -3.09 2.53 1.94
CA THR A 220 -2.62 3.55 1.00
C THR A 220 -3.77 4.50 0.69
N THR A 221 -3.57 5.78 0.93
CA THR A 221 -4.57 6.83 0.71
C THR A 221 -3.95 8.07 0.07
N LEU A 222 -4.79 9.04 -0.28
CA LEU A 222 -4.36 10.37 -0.72
C LEU A 222 -4.17 11.37 0.44
N ASP A 223 -4.57 11.00 1.66
CA ASP A 223 -4.60 11.87 2.83
C ASP A 223 -3.93 11.19 4.03
N SER A 224 -2.90 11.84 4.60
CA SER A 224 -2.18 11.30 5.76
C SER A 224 -3.06 11.18 7.00
N ALA A 225 -3.98 12.13 7.24
CA ALA A 225 -4.88 12.07 8.39
C ALA A 225 -5.84 10.88 8.29
N LEU A 226 -6.31 10.55 7.08
CA LEU A 226 -7.12 9.37 6.83
C LEU A 226 -6.30 8.08 7.06
N THR A 227 -5.05 8.03 6.55
CA THR A 227 -4.14 6.90 6.81
C THR A 227 -3.95 6.66 8.30
N ASP A 228 -3.65 7.71 9.06
CA ASP A 228 -3.42 7.64 10.51
C ASP A 228 -4.70 7.20 11.25
N GLN A 229 -5.86 7.72 10.85
CA GLN A 229 -7.14 7.35 11.45
C GLN A 229 -7.46 5.87 11.24
N ILE A 230 -7.25 5.34 10.02
CA ILE A 230 -7.47 3.94 9.70
C ILE A 230 -6.48 3.06 10.47
N ALA A 231 -5.18 3.41 10.48
CA ALA A 231 -4.17 2.65 11.20
C ALA A 231 -4.49 2.55 12.70
N ALA A 232 -4.81 3.68 13.34
CA ALA A 232 -5.20 3.73 14.75
C ALA A 232 -6.46 2.88 15.02
N LYS A 233 -7.42 2.89 14.10
CA LYS A 233 -8.64 2.09 14.25
C LYS A 233 -8.36 0.60 14.15
N ILE A 234 -7.53 0.17 13.19
CA ILE A 234 -7.10 -1.22 13.07
C ILE A 234 -6.42 -1.67 14.35
N ILE A 235 -5.44 -0.91 14.87
CA ILE A 235 -4.69 -1.22 16.10
C ILE A 235 -5.64 -1.41 17.28
N THR A 236 -6.57 -0.48 17.48
CA THR A 236 -7.47 -0.48 18.66
C THR A 236 -8.55 -1.56 18.60
N THR A 237 -8.81 -2.14 17.42
CA THR A 237 -9.88 -3.14 17.23
C THR A 237 -9.38 -4.50 16.77
N ALA A 238 -8.06 -4.67 16.56
CA ALA A 238 -7.47 -5.95 16.19
C ALA A 238 -7.69 -7.02 17.26
N ALA A 239 -8.27 -8.18 16.84
CA ALA A 239 -8.65 -9.29 17.71
C ALA A 239 -8.44 -10.65 17.02
#